data_4e66c415b7727b05270a51583bf814ff
#
_entry.id   4e66c415b7727b05270a51583bf814ff
#
_cell.length_a   1.000
_cell.length_b   1.000
_cell.length_c   1.000
_cell.angle_alpha   90.00
_cell.angle_beta   90.00
_cell.angle_gamma   90.00
#
_symmetry.space_group_name_H-M   'P 1'
#
loop_
_entity.id
_entity.type
_entity.pdbx_description
1 polymer ?
#
loop_
_entity_poly.entity_id
_entity_poly.type
_entity_poly.pdbx_seq_one_letter_code
_entity_poly.pdbx_strand_id
1 'polypeptide(L)'
;MSSRLDVGVELLERSLGDTRTALARVGPTDLTRPTPCERWDLAALLAHMDDALDAFLEAAGGSVSALPSARGDVTGLCAKACTLLGAWSSSRIRTVDVDGVALDAVLLVGTAALEITVHGWDVSTALGIDHRIPGRFADALLPWARLVSSQGGYAPPVPLTGDAPPDVRLLAAVGRRP
;
A
#
# COMPACT_ATOMS: atom_id res chain seq x y z
N MET A 1 4.40 5.08 26.12
CA MET A 1 5.27 5.12 24.90
C MET A 1 4.70 4.12 23.91
N SER A 2 4.25 4.57 22.76
CA SER A 2 3.78 3.68 21.67
C SER A 2 4.92 2.78 21.21
N SER A 3 4.62 1.51 20.94
CA SER A 3 5.62 0.60 20.38
C SER A 3 5.88 0.96 18.90
N ARG A 4 6.97 0.44 18.31
CA ARG A 4 7.22 0.62 16.87
C ARG A 4 6.11 0.00 16.01
N LEU A 5 5.53 -1.09 16.49
CA LEU A 5 4.40 -1.74 15.81
C LEU A 5 3.15 -0.84 15.86
N ASP A 6 2.87 -0.18 16.99
CA ASP A 6 1.72 0.74 17.10
C ASP A 6 1.83 1.89 16.09
N VAL A 7 3.04 2.42 15.86
CA VAL A 7 3.29 3.45 14.84
C VAL A 7 3.00 2.91 13.44
N GLY A 8 3.42 1.68 13.14
CA GLY A 8 3.12 1.03 11.86
C GLY A 8 1.61 0.82 11.65
N VAL A 9 0.90 0.40 12.69
CA VAL A 9 -0.57 0.23 12.66
C VAL A 9 -1.28 1.58 12.46
N GLU A 10 -0.81 2.65 13.09
CA GLU A 10 -1.35 4.00 12.86
C GLU A 10 -1.16 4.45 11.40
N LEU A 11 0.00 4.17 10.80
CA LEU A 11 0.23 4.45 9.38
C LEU A 11 -0.71 3.62 8.49
N LEU A 12 -0.90 2.34 8.80
CA LEU A 12 -1.82 1.45 8.09
C LEU A 12 -3.26 1.97 8.14
N GLU A 13 -3.75 2.37 9.33
CA GLU A 13 -5.09 2.94 9.50
C GLU A 13 -5.31 4.16 8.62
N ARG A 14 -4.33 5.07 8.59
CA ARG A 14 -4.39 6.28 7.75
C ARG A 14 -4.40 5.93 6.26
N SER A 15 -3.55 4.99 5.84
CA SER A 15 -3.49 4.51 4.45
C SER A 15 -4.83 3.96 3.98
N LEU A 16 -5.45 3.11 4.80
CA LEU A 16 -6.74 2.50 4.50
C LEU A 16 -7.88 3.55 4.42
N GLY A 17 -7.88 4.51 5.36
CA GLY A 17 -8.87 5.60 5.37
C GLY A 17 -8.79 6.48 4.12
N ASP A 18 -7.59 6.83 3.71
CA ASP A 18 -7.31 7.68 2.54
C ASP A 18 -7.70 6.98 1.23
N THR A 19 -7.24 5.73 1.05
CA THR A 19 -7.49 4.92 -0.14
C THR A 19 -8.97 4.57 -0.31
N ARG A 20 -9.72 4.35 0.77
CA ARG A 20 -11.16 4.05 0.72
C ARG A 20 -11.95 5.12 -0.03
N THR A 21 -11.55 6.39 0.08
CA THR A 21 -12.21 7.50 -0.62
C THR A 21 -12.04 7.41 -2.13
N ALA A 22 -10.89 6.98 -2.61
CA ALA A 22 -10.65 6.75 -4.03
C ALA A 22 -11.41 5.50 -4.53
N LEU A 23 -11.32 4.39 -3.79
CA LEU A 23 -12.00 3.14 -4.15
C LEU A 23 -13.51 3.29 -4.26
N ALA A 24 -14.14 4.08 -3.38
CA ALA A 24 -15.57 4.33 -3.40
C ALA A 24 -16.07 5.05 -4.69
N ARG A 25 -15.16 5.58 -5.50
CA ARG A 25 -15.47 6.27 -6.75
C ARG A 25 -15.27 5.41 -8.00
N VAL A 26 -14.72 4.22 -7.85
CA VAL A 26 -14.49 3.29 -8.96
C VAL A 26 -15.83 2.73 -9.44
N GLY A 27 -16.13 2.97 -10.70
CA GLY A 27 -17.29 2.37 -11.38
C GLY A 27 -16.88 1.27 -12.36
N PRO A 28 -17.83 0.45 -12.83
CA PRO A 28 -17.54 -0.62 -13.79
C PRO A 28 -16.87 -0.15 -15.09
N THR A 29 -17.16 1.07 -15.52
CA THR A 29 -16.60 1.67 -16.75
C THR A 29 -15.17 2.17 -16.58
N ASP A 30 -14.67 2.27 -15.34
CA ASP A 30 -13.33 2.77 -15.07
C ASP A 30 -12.27 1.65 -15.11
N LEU A 31 -12.68 0.38 -15.06
CA LEU A 31 -11.79 -0.77 -14.90
C LEU A 31 -10.72 -0.90 -16.00
N THR A 32 -10.97 -0.39 -17.19
CA THR A 32 -10.04 -0.40 -18.33
C THR A 32 -9.18 0.86 -18.43
N ARG A 33 -9.28 1.78 -17.48
CA ARG A 33 -8.45 3.00 -17.46
C ARG A 33 -7.00 2.66 -17.20
N PRO A 34 -6.05 3.32 -17.90
CA PRO A 34 -4.64 3.16 -17.62
C PRO A 34 -4.29 3.70 -16.23
N THR A 35 -3.32 3.09 -15.58
CA THR A 35 -2.81 3.51 -14.28
C THR A 35 -1.36 4.00 -14.38
N PRO A 36 -0.82 4.69 -13.37
CA PRO A 36 0.61 5.00 -13.30
C PRO A 36 1.53 3.77 -13.24
N CYS A 37 0.99 2.59 -12.98
CA CYS A 37 1.69 1.31 -13.16
C CYS A 37 1.62 0.91 -14.63
N GLU A 38 2.64 1.21 -15.42
CA GLU A 38 2.68 1.15 -16.91
C GLU A 38 2.13 -0.14 -17.55
N ARG A 39 2.06 -1.25 -16.82
CA ARG A 39 1.58 -2.55 -17.32
C ARG A 39 0.19 -2.92 -16.83
N TRP A 40 -0.48 -2.06 -16.06
CA TRP A 40 -1.75 -2.36 -15.43
C TRP A 40 -2.82 -1.34 -15.79
N ASP A 41 -3.97 -1.84 -16.20
CA ASP A 41 -5.21 -1.09 -16.12
C ASP A 41 -5.74 -1.09 -14.68
N LEU A 42 -6.82 -0.38 -14.43
CA LEU A 42 -7.38 -0.27 -13.09
C LEU A 42 -7.89 -1.63 -12.57
N ALA A 43 -8.39 -2.52 -13.44
CA ALA A 43 -8.79 -3.87 -13.02
C ALA A 43 -7.61 -4.70 -12.51
N ALA A 44 -6.48 -4.66 -13.21
CA ALA A 44 -5.25 -5.35 -12.78
C ALA A 44 -4.69 -4.75 -11.50
N LEU A 45 -4.71 -3.43 -11.34
CA LEU A 45 -4.29 -2.76 -10.11
C LEU A 45 -5.16 -3.19 -8.91
N LEU A 46 -6.48 -3.21 -9.05
CA LEU A 46 -7.40 -3.63 -7.98
C LEU A 46 -7.20 -5.11 -7.62
N ALA A 47 -6.95 -5.98 -8.60
CA ALA A 47 -6.62 -7.38 -8.35
C ALA A 47 -5.33 -7.53 -7.55
N HIS A 48 -4.28 -6.77 -7.91
CA HIS A 48 -3.04 -6.74 -7.13
C HIS A 48 -3.24 -6.24 -5.70
N MET A 49 -4.05 -5.19 -5.52
CA MET A 49 -4.37 -4.69 -4.18
C MET A 49 -5.10 -5.75 -3.34
N ASP A 50 -5.99 -6.53 -3.96
CA ASP A 50 -6.72 -7.62 -3.29
C ASP A 50 -5.76 -8.72 -2.81
N ASP A 51 -4.87 -9.18 -3.69
CA ASP A 51 -3.83 -10.17 -3.36
C ASP A 51 -2.87 -9.65 -2.27
N ALA A 52 -2.48 -8.38 -2.35
CA ALA A 52 -1.61 -7.77 -1.33
C ALA A 52 -2.29 -7.69 0.04
N LEU A 53 -3.57 -7.34 0.11
CA LEU A 53 -4.32 -7.34 1.37
C LEU A 53 -4.39 -8.73 2.00
N ASP A 54 -4.58 -9.79 1.20
CA ASP A 54 -4.57 -11.17 1.70
C ASP A 54 -3.20 -11.56 2.26
N ALA A 55 -2.11 -11.26 1.55
CA ALA A 55 -0.77 -11.53 2.02
C ALA A 55 -0.45 -10.80 3.34
N PHE A 56 -0.83 -9.53 3.46
CA PHE A 56 -0.63 -8.78 4.70
C PHE A 56 -1.57 -9.23 5.84
N LEU A 57 -2.74 -9.77 5.52
CA LEU A 57 -3.64 -10.37 6.50
C LEU A 57 -3.07 -11.69 7.04
N GLU A 58 -2.54 -12.54 6.18
CA GLU A 58 -1.82 -13.76 6.59
C GLU A 58 -0.60 -13.41 7.46
N ALA A 59 0.17 -12.39 7.07
CA ALA A 59 1.31 -11.90 7.83
C ALA A 59 0.94 -11.49 9.26
N ALA A 60 -0.25 -10.94 9.49
CA ALA A 60 -0.74 -10.62 10.83
C ALA A 60 -0.97 -11.88 11.69
N GLY A 61 -1.13 -13.06 11.08
CA GLY A 61 -1.19 -14.37 11.72
C GLY A 61 0.17 -15.03 11.96
N GLY A 62 1.25 -14.46 11.44
CA GLY A 62 2.63 -14.93 11.68
C GLY A 62 3.27 -15.70 10.52
N SER A 63 2.55 -16.00 9.44
CA SER A 63 3.10 -16.63 8.24
C SER A 63 2.35 -16.19 6.99
N VAL A 64 3.04 -16.19 5.84
CA VAL A 64 2.46 -15.91 4.53
C VAL A 64 2.65 -17.13 3.63
N SER A 65 1.56 -17.56 2.97
CA SER A 65 1.55 -18.59 1.96
C SER A 65 1.18 -17.95 0.62
N ALA A 66 2.05 -18.04 -0.36
CA ALA A 66 1.86 -17.37 -1.66
C ALA A 66 0.80 -18.08 -2.55
N LEU A 67 -0.45 -18.16 -2.10
CA LEU A 67 -1.56 -18.64 -2.91
C LEU A 67 -2.43 -17.47 -3.38
N PRO A 68 -2.61 -17.28 -4.70
CA PRO A 68 -3.51 -16.26 -5.21
C PRO A 68 -4.95 -16.50 -4.74
N SER A 69 -5.61 -15.48 -4.22
CA SER A 69 -7.02 -15.57 -3.87
C SER A 69 -7.94 -15.31 -5.08
N ALA A 70 -9.22 -15.62 -4.94
CA ALA A 70 -10.21 -15.30 -5.95
C ALA A 70 -10.36 -13.76 -6.06
N ARG A 71 -10.43 -13.23 -7.27
CA ARG A 71 -10.58 -11.77 -7.53
C ARG A 71 -11.78 -11.22 -6.78
N GLY A 72 -11.53 -10.25 -5.89
CA GLY A 72 -12.54 -9.49 -5.19
C GLY A 72 -13.02 -8.29 -5.99
N ASP A 73 -14.20 -7.78 -5.64
CA ASP A 73 -14.68 -6.47 -6.07
C ASP A 73 -14.25 -5.38 -5.07
N VAL A 74 -14.56 -4.11 -5.37
CA VAL A 74 -14.25 -2.97 -4.48
C VAL A 74 -14.86 -3.14 -3.08
N THR A 75 -16.03 -3.75 -2.98
CA THR A 75 -16.69 -4.01 -1.68
C THR A 75 -15.90 -5.02 -0.87
N GLY A 76 -15.42 -6.10 -1.50
CA GLY A 76 -14.54 -7.10 -0.91
C GLY A 76 -13.22 -6.50 -0.43
N LEU A 77 -12.60 -5.65 -1.24
CA LEU A 77 -11.39 -4.89 -0.86
C LEU A 77 -11.58 -4.07 0.43
N CYS A 78 -12.68 -3.34 0.53
CA CYS A 78 -12.99 -2.55 1.72
C CYS A 78 -13.24 -3.44 2.96
N ALA A 79 -13.88 -4.59 2.81
CA ALA A 79 -14.09 -5.54 3.90
C ALA A 79 -12.76 -6.16 4.37
N LYS A 80 -11.90 -6.58 3.45
CA LYS A 80 -10.54 -7.08 3.74
C LYS A 80 -9.70 -6.02 4.46
N ALA A 81 -9.76 -4.76 4.01
CA ALA A 81 -9.07 -3.65 4.64
C ALA A 81 -9.43 -3.47 6.12
N CYS A 82 -10.72 -3.56 6.47
CA CYS A 82 -11.17 -3.52 7.86
C CYS A 82 -10.65 -4.72 8.67
N THR A 83 -10.68 -5.92 8.08
CA THR A 83 -10.18 -7.15 8.71
C THR A 83 -8.67 -7.03 8.96
N LEU A 84 -7.90 -6.53 7.99
CA LEU A 84 -6.46 -6.31 8.09
C LEU A 84 -6.10 -5.38 9.24
N LEU A 85 -6.79 -4.24 9.35
CA LEU A 85 -6.57 -3.29 10.44
C LEU A 85 -6.86 -3.94 11.81
N GLY A 86 -7.96 -4.67 11.93
CA GLY A 86 -8.31 -5.40 13.16
C GLY A 86 -7.26 -6.44 13.54
N ALA A 87 -6.75 -7.21 12.57
CA ALA A 87 -5.74 -8.22 12.78
C ALA A 87 -4.43 -7.61 13.28
N TRP A 88 -3.89 -6.58 12.63
CA TRP A 88 -2.66 -5.91 13.05
C TRP A 88 -2.81 -5.15 14.37
N SER A 89 -3.97 -4.53 14.64
CA SER A 89 -4.22 -3.83 15.90
C SER A 89 -4.23 -4.77 17.11
N SER A 90 -4.64 -6.02 16.92
CA SER A 90 -4.64 -7.05 17.97
C SER A 90 -3.38 -7.91 18.00
N SER A 91 -2.56 -7.88 16.94
CA SER A 91 -1.35 -8.69 16.82
C SER A 91 -0.30 -8.30 17.87
N ARG A 92 0.42 -9.31 18.36
CA ARG A 92 1.58 -9.16 19.25
C ARG A 92 2.82 -9.84 18.68
N ILE A 93 2.75 -10.30 17.43
CA ILE A 93 3.87 -10.94 16.76
C ILE A 93 5.00 -9.93 16.51
N ARG A 94 6.23 -10.42 16.52
CA ARG A 94 7.41 -9.60 16.26
C ARG A 94 8.08 -9.97 14.95
N THR A 95 7.93 -11.21 14.55
CA THR A 95 8.47 -11.76 13.30
C THR A 95 7.39 -12.55 12.57
N VAL A 96 7.44 -12.51 11.25
CA VAL A 96 6.56 -13.24 10.34
C VAL A 96 7.45 -14.11 9.47
N ASP A 97 7.08 -15.37 9.30
CA ASP A 97 7.73 -16.24 8.33
C ASP A 97 7.16 -16.01 6.94
N VAL A 98 8.02 -15.67 5.99
CA VAL A 98 7.67 -15.52 4.58
C VAL A 98 8.60 -16.45 3.79
N ASP A 99 8.07 -17.57 3.31
CA ASP A 99 8.83 -18.59 2.57
C ASP A 99 10.12 -19.05 3.28
N GLY A 100 10.07 -19.22 4.60
CA GLY A 100 11.20 -19.65 5.44
C GLY A 100 12.14 -18.50 5.84
N VAL A 101 11.82 -17.26 5.52
CA VAL A 101 12.57 -16.06 5.93
C VAL A 101 11.82 -15.32 7.02
N ALA A 102 12.44 -15.16 8.19
CA ALA A 102 11.86 -14.40 9.29
C ALA A 102 12.00 -12.89 9.05
N LEU A 103 10.90 -12.19 8.83
CA LEU A 103 10.84 -10.74 8.64
C LEU A 103 10.29 -10.04 9.89
N ASP A 104 10.76 -8.82 10.15
CA ASP A 104 10.24 -7.98 11.24
C ASP A 104 8.79 -7.56 10.94
N ALA A 105 7.88 -7.76 11.90
CA ALA A 105 6.47 -7.38 11.77
C ALA A 105 6.28 -5.88 11.53
N VAL A 106 7.16 -5.03 12.10
CA VAL A 106 7.14 -3.57 11.86
C VAL A 106 7.45 -3.26 10.40
N LEU A 107 8.38 -4.02 9.79
CA LEU A 107 8.69 -3.86 8.37
C LEU A 107 7.46 -4.17 7.52
N LEU A 108 6.78 -5.27 7.79
CA LEU A 108 5.63 -5.71 7.00
C LEU A 108 4.44 -4.76 7.12
N VAL A 109 4.09 -4.32 8.33
CA VAL A 109 2.97 -3.38 8.50
C VAL A 109 3.26 -2.01 7.87
N GLY A 110 4.51 -1.54 7.94
CA GLY A 110 4.91 -0.30 7.28
C GLY A 110 4.93 -0.42 5.75
N THR A 111 5.32 -1.59 5.23
CA THR A 111 5.22 -1.90 3.79
C THR A 111 3.76 -1.96 3.35
N ALA A 112 2.86 -2.57 4.13
CA ALA A 112 1.42 -2.58 3.84
C ALA A 112 0.85 -1.15 3.77
N ALA A 113 1.22 -0.28 4.71
CA ALA A 113 0.80 1.11 4.70
C ALA A 113 1.30 1.85 3.44
N LEU A 114 2.55 1.61 3.04
CA LEU A 114 3.12 2.18 1.82
C LEU A 114 2.37 1.71 0.56
N GLU A 115 2.19 0.38 0.39
CA GLU A 115 1.50 -0.24 -0.74
C GLU A 115 0.10 0.34 -0.92
N ILE A 116 -0.67 0.37 0.16
CA ILE A 116 -2.05 0.87 0.14
C ILE A 116 -2.07 2.37 -0.22
N THR A 117 -1.15 3.18 0.32
CA THR A 117 -1.09 4.62 0.04
C THR A 117 -0.72 4.89 -1.43
N VAL A 118 0.31 4.23 -1.94
CA VAL A 118 0.79 4.44 -3.32
C VAL A 118 -0.26 3.98 -4.32
N HIS A 119 -0.86 2.81 -4.11
CA HIS A 119 -1.90 2.31 -5.01
C HIS A 119 -3.23 3.06 -4.87
N GLY A 120 -3.54 3.63 -3.70
CA GLY A 120 -4.65 4.58 -3.54
C GLY A 120 -4.45 5.85 -4.37
N TRP A 121 -3.21 6.35 -4.45
CA TRP A 121 -2.85 7.45 -5.33
C TRP A 121 -2.93 7.03 -6.81
N ASP A 122 -2.45 5.84 -7.17
CA ASP A 122 -2.55 5.29 -8.53
C ASP A 122 -4.03 5.17 -8.98
N VAL A 123 -4.94 4.69 -8.11
CA VAL A 123 -6.39 4.64 -8.36
C VAL A 123 -6.94 6.04 -8.58
N SER A 124 -6.61 7.01 -7.73
CA SER A 124 -7.07 8.39 -7.85
C SER A 124 -6.62 9.00 -9.18
N THR A 125 -5.38 8.78 -9.57
CA THR A 125 -4.81 9.25 -10.82
C THR A 125 -5.51 8.63 -12.04
N ALA A 126 -5.78 7.32 -12.01
CA ALA A 126 -6.53 6.64 -13.07
C ALA A 126 -7.95 7.20 -13.23
N LEU A 127 -8.56 7.65 -12.15
CA LEU A 127 -9.89 8.29 -12.16
C LEU A 127 -9.84 9.78 -12.53
N GLY A 128 -8.66 10.38 -12.70
CA GLY A 128 -8.49 11.81 -12.94
C GLY A 128 -8.81 12.67 -11.72
N ILE A 129 -8.66 12.12 -10.51
CA ILE A 129 -8.89 12.81 -9.24
C ILE A 129 -7.55 13.39 -8.78
N ASP A 130 -7.50 14.70 -8.54
CA ASP A 130 -6.35 15.33 -7.88
C ASP A 130 -6.32 14.91 -6.41
N HIS A 131 -5.40 14.00 -6.09
CA HIS A 131 -5.22 13.46 -4.74
C HIS A 131 -3.80 13.73 -4.26
N ARG A 132 -3.68 14.52 -3.19
CA ARG A 132 -2.41 14.85 -2.57
C ARG A 132 -2.24 14.05 -1.28
N ILE A 133 -1.13 13.32 -1.17
CA ILE A 133 -0.77 12.63 0.07
C ILE A 133 -0.32 13.68 1.09
N PRO A 134 -0.91 13.75 2.30
CA PRO A 134 -0.52 14.76 3.29
C PRO A 134 0.98 14.70 3.61
N GLY A 135 1.66 15.85 3.60
CA GLY A 135 3.13 15.92 3.64
C GLY A 135 3.76 15.17 4.83
N ARG A 136 3.22 15.34 6.06
CA ARG A 136 3.71 14.60 7.24
C ARG A 136 3.52 13.09 7.12
N PHE A 137 2.48 12.65 6.42
CA PHE A 137 2.21 11.24 6.18
C PHE A 137 3.17 10.68 5.12
N ALA A 138 3.41 11.43 4.04
CA ALA A 138 4.40 11.08 3.03
C ALA A 138 5.82 10.97 3.63
N ASP A 139 6.22 11.92 4.48
CA ASP A 139 7.52 11.87 5.17
C ASP A 139 7.64 10.63 6.07
N ALA A 140 6.55 10.24 6.75
CA ALA A 140 6.55 9.05 7.58
C ALA A 140 6.69 7.75 6.79
N LEU A 141 6.17 7.68 5.55
CA LEU A 141 6.26 6.51 4.67
C LEU A 141 7.57 6.44 3.86
N LEU A 142 8.27 7.55 3.68
CA LEU A 142 9.46 7.63 2.83
C LEU A 142 10.58 6.63 3.20
N PRO A 143 10.86 6.29 4.49
CA PRO A 143 11.84 5.25 4.82
C PRO A 143 11.50 3.87 4.23
N TRP A 144 10.22 3.46 4.27
CA TRP A 144 9.76 2.19 3.67
C TRP A 144 9.85 2.23 2.15
N ALA A 145 9.45 3.34 1.53
CA ALA A 145 9.56 3.52 0.08
C ALA A 145 10.99 3.30 -0.42
N ARG A 146 11.98 3.88 0.26
CA ARG A 146 13.40 3.70 -0.08
C ARG A 146 13.86 2.26 0.10
N LEU A 147 13.43 1.61 1.18
CA LEU A 147 13.80 0.22 1.47
C LEU A 147 13.22 -0.73 0.42
N VAL A 148 11.92 -0.65 0.14
CA VAL A 148 11.24 -1.56 -0.80
C VAL A 148 11.75 -1.32 -2.24
N SER A 149 11.97 -0.07 -2.65
CA SER A 149 12.52 0.24 -3.98
C SER A 149 13.93 -0.30 -4.17
N SER A 150 14.76 -0.32 -3.12
CA SER A 150 16.11 -0.90 -3.20
C SER A 150 16.10 -2.41 -3.42
N GLN A 151 14.99 -3.07 -3.14
CA GLN A 151 14.79 -4.52 -3.33
C GLN A 151 14.01 -4.87 -4.61
N GLY A 152 13.70 -3.89 -5.44
CA GLY A 152 13.02 -4.09 -6.73
C GLY A 152 11.50 -4.26 -6.62
N GLY A 153 10.88 -3.91 -5.50
CA GLY A 153 9.43 -3.99 -5.30
C GLY A 153 8.62 -2.99 -6.13
N TYR A 154 9.28 -1.93 -6.62
CA TYR A 154 8.67 -0.89 -7.45
C TYR A 154 9.49 -0.58 -8.70
N ALA A 155 8.97 0.27 -9.58
CA ALA A 155 9.74 0.85 -10.66
C ALA A 155 10.94 1.67 -10.12
N PRO A 156 12.03 1.82 -10.89
CA PRO A 156 13.18 2.60 -10.45
C PRO A 156 12.80 4.01 -10.02
N PRO A 157 13.43 4.55 -8.95
CA PRO A 157 13.14 5.90 -8.48
C PRO A 157 13.32 6.96 -9.59
N VAL A 158 12.42 7.93 -9.62
CA VAL A 158 12.50 9.08 -10.53
C VAL A 158 13.43 10.14 -9.93
N PRO A 159 14.46 10.57 -10.63
CA PRO A 159 15.31 11.67 -10.17
C PRO A 159 14.51 12.96 -9.99
N LEU A 160 14.70 13.62 -8.87
CA LEU A 160 14.09 14.93 -8.58
C LEU A 160 15.14 16.02 -8.62
N THR A 161 14.75 17.19 -9.11
CA THR A 161 15.58 18.41 -9.08
C THR A 161 15.03 19.36 -8.03
N GLY A 162 15.91 19.93 -7.19
CA GLY A 162 15.54 20.90 -6.17
C GLY A 162 14.84 20.30 -4.95
N ASP A 163 14.21 21.17 -4.16
CA ASP A 163 13.49 20.80 -2.93
C ASP A 163 12.03 20.49 -3.28
N ALA A 164 11.75 19.20 -3.54
CA ALA A 164 10.42 18.74 -3.89
C ALA A 164 9.54 18.52 -2.65
N PRO A 165 8.21 18.75 -2.74
CA PRO A 165 7.26 18.44 -1.67
C PRO A 165 7.34 17.00 -1.19
N PRO A 166 6.97 16.69 0.06
CA PRO A 166 7.08 15.34 0.63
C PRO A 166 6.36 14.26 -0.16
N ASP A 167 5.15 14.53 -0.64
CA ASP A 167 4.37 13.61 -1.46
C ASP A 167 5.04 13.32 -2.81
N VAL A 168 5.61 14.34 -3.44
CA VAL A 168 6.39 14.18 -4.68
C VAL A 168 7.64 13.32 -4.42
N ARG A 169 8.32 13.53 -3.29
CA ARG A 169 9.49 12.72 -2.91
C ARG A 169 9.12 11.26 -2.65
N LEU A 170 8.00 11.02 -1.96
CA LEU A 170 7.50 9.67 -1.71
C LEU A 170 7.18 8.95 -3.02
N LEU A 171 6.37 9.57 -3.87
CA LEU A 171 5.95 8.99 -5.15
C LEU A 171 7.11 8.76 -6.11
N ALA A 172 8.04 9.72 -6.20
CA ALA A 172 9.26 9.57 -7.00
C ALA A 172 10.15 8.42 -6.51
N ALA A 173 10.23 8.21 -5.18
CA ALA A 173 11.01 7.09 -4.61
C ALA A 173 10.50 5.72 -5.03
N VAL A 174 9.23 5.60 -5.40
CA VAL A 174 8.58 4.37 -5.91
C VAL A 174 8.29 4.44 -7.42
N GLY A 175 9.01 5.29 -8.14
CA GLY A 175 8.98 5.36 -9.60
C GLY A 175 7.75 6.06 -10.20
N ARG A 176 6.95 6.77 -9.40
CA ARG A 176 5.80 7.53 -9.88
C ARG A 176 6.24 8.94 -10.32
N ARG A 177 5.49 9.49 -11.30
CA ARG A 177 5.68 10.86 -11.84
C ARG A 177 4.43 11.67 -11.52
N PRO A 178 4.35 12.30 -10.32
CA PRO A 178 3.19 13.11 -9.91
C PRO A 178 3.14 14.45 -10.63
#